data_5d932d669aebd671f4edbb61a7caa5a3
#
_entry.id   5d932d669aebd671f4edbb61a7caa5a3
#
_cell.length_a   1.000
_cell.length_b   1.000
_cell.length_c   1.000
_cell.angle_alpha   90.00
_cell.angle_beta   90.00
_cell.angle_gamma   90.00
#
_symmetry.space_group_name_H-M   'P 1'
#
loop_
_entity.id
_entity.type
_entity.pdbx_description
1 polymer ?
#
loop_
_entity_poly.entity_id
_entity_poly.type
_entity_poly.pdbx_seq_one_letter_code
_entity_poly.pdbx_strand_id
1 'polypeptide(L)'
;MKRFPALVALFFLFTNSASAAPIYTFPVADCAVKYVRSHHDYPATDILAKKGCAFVSPINGVIEDAIRVDKWSGKTNLGQDRGGLAISIIGDDGVRYYGSHLSKVLPEIITGLRVISGQKLGEVGASGSAKGTAPHIHFGISYPSKAGDWKIRRGIVYPWKYLDSWKISEDKSPVSEVLKAKAKVK
;
A
#
# COMPACT_ATOMS: atom_id res chain seq x y z
N MET A 1 -31.49 20.49 -62.91
CA MET A 1 -31.62 19.60 -61.72
C MET A 1 -30.36 19.80 -60.86
N LYS A 2 -30.47 20.56 -59.81
CA LYS A 2 -29.33 20.81 -58.86
C LYS A 2 -29.36 19.74 -57.82
N ARG A 3 -28.29 18.91 -57.73
CA ARG A 3 -28.12 17.90 -56.68
C ARG A 3 -27.45 18.58 -55.45
N PHE A 4 -28.11 18.59 -54.29
CA PHE A 4 -27.52 19.00 -53.00
C PHE A 4 -26.79 17.80 -52.40
N PRO A 5 -25.54 17.93 -51.93
CA PRO A 5 -24.88 16.87 -51.18
C PRO A 5 -25.44 16.80 -49.76
N ALA A 6 -25.86 15.59 -49.34
CA ALA A 6 -26.24 15.33 -47.96
C ALA A 6 -24.98 15.30 -47.07
N LEU A 7 -24.94 16.23 -46.13
CA LEU A 7 -23.89 16.28 -45.09
C LEU A 7 -24.22 15.22 -44.02
N VAL A 8 -23.46 14.11 -43.97
CA VAL A 8 -23.55 13.12 -42.92
C VAL A 8 -22.74 13.62 -41.74
N ALA A 9 -23.41 14.10 -40.67
CA ALA A 9 -22.77 14.45 -39.40
C ALA A 9 -22.45 13.18 -38.62
N LEU A 10 -21.18 12.87 -38.51
CA LEU A 10 -20.68 11.75 -37.69
C LEU A 10 -20.65 12.19 -36.22
N PHE A 11 -21.63 11.76 -35.41
CA PHE A 11 -21.63 11.97 -33.96
C PHE A 11 -20.65 10.99 -33.30
N PHE A 12 -19.50 11.48 -32.86
CA PHE A 12 -18.61 10.75 -31.96
C PHE A 12 -19.20 10.75 -30.56
N LEU A 13 -19.76 9.64 -30.14
CA LEU A 13 -20.14 9.40 -28.72
C LEU A 13 -18.85 9.16 -27.91
N PHE A 14 -18.37 10.19 -27.24
CA PHE A 14 -17.36 10.02 -26.20
C PHE A 14 -18.01 9.31 -25.01
N THR A 15 -17.79 8.00 -24.88
CA THR A 15 -18.12 7.27 -23.66
C THR A 15 -17.14 7.68 -22.57
N ASN A 16 -17.55 8.58 -21.67
CA ASN A 16 -16.85 8.80 -20.42
C ASN A 16 -16.95 7.50 -19.61
N SER A 17 -15.89 6.68 -19.62
CA SER A 17 -15.74 5.58 -18.65
C SER A 17 -15.58 6.22 -17.28
N ALA A 18 -16.67 6.26 -16.51
CA ALA A 18 -16.57 6.57 -15.08
C ALA A 18 -15.66 5.52 -14.44
N SER A 19 -14.46 5.93 -14.00
CA SER A 19 -13.60 5.07 -13.19
C SER A 19 -14.37 4.69 -11.93
N ALA A 20 -14.54 3.39 -11.70
CA ALA A 20 -15.10 2.92 -10.43
C ALA A 20 -14.28 3.49 -9.26
N ALA A 21 -14.96 3.93 -8.20
CA ALA A 21 -14.27 4.39 -7.00
C ALA A 21 -13.35 3.28 -6.44
N PRO A 22 -12.16 3.61 -5.92
CA PRO A 22 -11.27 2.61 -5.36
C PRO A 22 -11.95 1.89 -4.19
N ILE A 23 -11.85 0.57 -4.18
CA ILE A 23 -12.33 -0.26 -3.08
C ILE A 23 -11.14 -0.56 -2.17
N TYR A 24 -11.22 -0.12 -0.91
CA TYR A 24 -10.18 -0.36 0.08
C TYR A 24 -10.48 -1.59 0.92
N THR A 25 -9.43 -2.39 1.21
CA THR A 25 -9.48 -3.58 2.07
C THR A 25 -8.51 -3.45 3.22
N PHE A 26 -8.90 -3.91 4.40
CA PHE A 26 -7.99 -3.98 5.56
C PHE A 26 -6.81 -4.91 5.23
N PRO A 27 -5.53 -4.48 5.45
CA PRO A 27 -4.35 -5.14 4.88
C PRO A 27 -3.96 -6.47 5.54
N VAL A 28 -4.66 -6.92 6.59
CA VAL A 28 -4.47 -8.25 7.20
C VAL A 28 -5.79 -9.01 7.18
N ALA A 29 -5.83 -10.15 6.50
CA ALA A 29 -7.02 -10.98 6.38
C ALA A 29 -6.94 -12.25 7.26
N ASP A 30 -8.11 -12.83 7.54
CA ASP A 30 -8.30 -14.15 8.18
C ASP A 30 -7.71 -14.30 9.59
N CYS A 31 -7.48 -13.19 10.29
CA CYS A 31 -6.87 -13.19 11.61
C CYS A 31 -7.43 -12.11 12.53
N ALA A 32 -7.43 -12.39 13.83
CA ALA A 32 -7.62 -11.36 14.84
C ALA A 32 -6.42 -10.38 14.83
N VAL A 33 -6.71 -9.09 14.83
CA VAL A 33 -5.72 -8.02 14.79
C VAL A 33 -5.91 -7.05 15.95
N LYS A 34 -4.79 -6.46 16.40
CA LYS A 34 -4.76 -5.31 17.31
C LYS A 34 -3.81 -4.28 16.74
N TYR A 35 -4.12 -2.99 16.86
CA TYR A 35 -3.21 -1.89 16.51
C TYR A 35 -3.50 -0.67 17.38
N VAL A 36 -2.49 0.18 17.52
CA VAL A 36 -2.58 1.44 18.27
C VAL A 36 -2.54 2.64 17.30
N ARG A 37 -2.99 3.79 17.78
CA ARG A 37 -3.09 5.01 16.98
C ARG A 37 -1.81 5.86 16.98
N SER A 38 -0.76 5.37 17.61
CA SER A 38 0.56 6.01 17.67
C SER A 38 1.63 5.07 17.15
N HIS A 39 2.69 5.63 16.62
CA HIS A 39 3.89 4.91 16.20
C HIS A 39 5.09 5.84 16.39
N HIS A 40 6.08 5.44 17.17
CA HIS A 40 7.35 6.14 17.43
C HIS A 40 7.36 7.65 17.04
N ASP A 41 8.30 8.04 16.17
CA ASP A 41 8.59 9.42 15.74
C ASP A 41 8.09 9.79 14.34
N TYR A 42 7.35 8.89 13.68
CA TYR A 42 6.81 9.13 12.32
C TYR A 42 5.45 8.44 12.12
N PRO A 43 4.64 8.93 11.14
CA PRO A 43 3.32 8.36 10.88
C PRO A 43 3.39 6.96 10.27
N ALA A 44 2.95 5.97 11.03
CA ALA A 44 2.75 4.58 10.61
C ALA A 44 1.81 3.90 11.60
N THR A 45 1.48 2.63 11.37
CA THR A 45 0.71 1.79 12.30
C THR A 45 1.25 0.36 12.29
N ASP A 46 1.61 -0.15 13.46
CA ASP A 46 1.95 -1.56 13.61
C ASP A 46 0.67 -2.36 13.87
N ILE A 47 0.36 -3.28 12.94
CA ILE A 47 -0.81 -4.15 13.01
C ILE A 47 -0.36 -5.51 13.56
N LEU A 48 -0.58 -5.74 14.85
CA LEU A 48 -0.25 -7.00 15.50
C LEU A 48 -1.23 -8.08 15.05
N ALA A 49 -0.68 -9.21 14.60
CA ALA A 49 -1.41 -10.39 14.21
C ALA A 49 -0.54 -11.63 14.38
N LYS A 50 -1.13 -12.82 14.40
CA LYS A 50 -0.38 -14.07 14.47
C LYS A 50 0.54 -14.22 13.25
N LYS A 51 1.77 -14.72 13.46
CA LYS A 51 2.68 -15.08 12.36
C LYS A 51 2.00 -16.02 11.38
N GLY A 52 2.13 -15.73 10.07
CA GLY A 52 1.51 -16.50 9.01
C GLY A 52 0.13 -15.99 8.57
N CYS A 53 -0.50 -15.04 9.28
CA CYS A 53 -1.71 -14.35 8.80
C CYS A 53 -1.46 -13.71 7.44
N ALA A 54 -2.48 -13.64 6.60
CA ALA A 54 -2.34 -13.08 5.26
C ALA A 54 -2.12 -11.56 5.31
N PHE A 55 -1.02 -11.08 4.70
CA PHE A 55 -0.89 -9.70 4.25
C PHE A 55 -1.49 -9.58 2.86
N VAL A 56 -2.48 -8.70 2.70
CA VAL A 56 -3.23 -8.52 1.46
C VAL A 56 -3.08 -7.12 0.91
N SER A 57 -3.30 -6.95 -0.42
CA SER A 57 -3.32 -5.63 -1.03
C SER A 57 -4.50 -4.81 -0.51
N PRO A 58 -4.29 -3.59 -0.01
CA PRO A 58 -5.39 -2.76 0.48
C PRO A 58 -6.25 -2.15 -0.64
N ILE A 59 -5.79 -2.19 -1.88
CA ILE A 59 -6.41 -1.57 -3.05
C ILE A 59 -5.92 -2.25 -4.33
N ASN A 60 -6.63 -2.07 -5.45
CA ASN A 60 -6.10 -2.40 -6.77
C ASN A 60 -4.85 -1.54 -7.05
N GLY A 61 -3.82 -2.12 -7.65
CA GLY A 61 -2.59 -1.38 -7.89
C GLY A 61 -1.50 -2.21 -8.56
N VAL A 62 -0.26 -1.72 -8.48
CA VAL A 62 0.92 -2.38 -9.03
C VAL A 62 1.97 -2.54 -7.94
N ILE A 63 2.61 -3.69 -7.86
CA ILE A 63 3.74 -3.92 -6.95
C ILE A 63 4.90 -3.03 -7.38
N GLU A 64 5.28 -2.08 -6.54
CA GLU A 64 6.42 -1.21 -6.74
C GLU A 64 7.72 -1.92 -6.38
N ASP A 65 7.72 -2.64 -5.26
CA ASP A 65 8.90 -3.35 -4.74
C ASP A 65 8.49 -4.55 -3.89
N ALA A 66 9.28 -5.64 -3.97
CA ALA A 66 9.09 -6.87 -3.22
C ALA A 66 10.43 -7.34 -2.62
N ILE A 67 10.73 -6.92 -1.40
CA ILE A 67 11.97 -7.22 -0.68
C ILE A 67 11.87 -8.62 -0.07
N ARG A 68 12.69 -9.56 -0.58
CA ARG A 68 12.68 -10.99 -0.21
C ARG A 68 13.86 -11.42 0.65
N VAL A 69 14.84 -10.54 0.83
CA VAL A 69 16.04 -10.82 1.62
C VAL A 69 16.08 -9.86 2.80
N ASP A 70 16.09 -10.42 3.99
CA ASP A 70 16.26 -9.67 5.24
C ASP A 70 17.75 -9.33 5.41
N LYS A 71 18.11 -8.10 5.07
CA LYS A 71 19.47 -7.56 5.19
C LYS A 71 19.74 -6.88 6.53
N TRP A 72 18.71 -6.77 7.40
CA TRP A 72 18.89 -6.06 8.66
C TRP A 72 19.87 -6.76 9.58
N SER A 73 20.70 -5.95 10.21
CA SER A 73 21.64 -6.37 11.25
C SER A 73 21.54 -5.40 12.42
N GLY A 74 21.35 -5.93 13.62
CA GLY A 74 21.37 -5.11 14.84
C GLY A 74 22.72 -4.40 15.06
N LYS A 75 23.80 -4.91 14.46
CA LYS A 75 25.14 -4.32 14.56
C LYS A 75 25.27 -3.00 13.78
N THR A 76 24.71 -2.93 12.56
CA THR A 76 24.74 -1.71 11.71
C THR A 76 23.47 -0.86 11.87
N ASN A 77 22.37 -1.51 12.14
CA ASN A 77 21.02 -0.91 12.34
C ASN A 77 20.64 0.11 11.25
N LEU A 78 21.00 -0.16 9.99
CA LEU A 78 20.71 0.74 8.88
C LEU A 78 19.20 0.89 8.69
N GLY A 79 18.71 2.14 8.63
CA GLY A 79 17.28 2.45 8.56
C GLY A 79 16.57 1.85 7.35
N GLN A 80 17.26 1.78 6.21
CA GLN A 80 16.75 1.19 4.97
C GLN A 80 16.49 -0.32 5.06
N ASP A 81 17.19 -1.03 5.95
CA ASP A 81 17.11 -2.48 6.12
C ASP A 81 16.15 -2.90 7.24
N ARG A 82 15.69 -1.94 8.07
CA ARG A 82 14.84 -2.23 9.24
C ARG A 82 13.55 -2.97 8.90
N GLY A 83 12.98 -2.74 7.72
CA GLY A 83 11.75 -3.39 7.29
C GLY A 83 11.85 -4.92 7.12
N GLY A 84 13.07 -5.47 6.94
CA GLY A 84 13.25 -6.89 6.61
C GLY A 84 12.55 -7.24 5.30
N LEU A 85 11.76 -8.33 5.28
CA LEU A 85 10.92 -8.67 4.14
C LEU A 85 9.76 -7.69 4.06
N ALA A 86 9.53 -7.12 2.88
CA ALA A 86 8.54 -6.06 2.71
C ALA A 86 7.97 -6.00 1.28
N ILE A 87 6.80 -5.39 1.15
CA ILE A 87 6.15 -5.12 -0.13
C ILE A 87 5.67 -3.67 -0.15
N SER A 88 5.91 -2.99 -1.28
CA SER A 88 5.32 -1.69 -1.60
C SER A 88 4.36 -1.84 -2.78
N ILE A 89 3.20 -1.19 -2.70
CA ILE A 89 2.17 -1.16 -3.74
C ILE A 89 1.92 0.30 -4.08
N ILE A 90 1.87 0.63 -5.36
CA ILE A 90 1.29 1.88 -5.84
C ILE A 90 -0.15 1.58 -6.20
N GLY A 91 -1.08 2.11 -5.41
CA GLY A 91 -2.51 1.99 -5.65
C GLY A 91 -2.97 2.74 -6.90
N ASP A 92 -4.11 2.36 -7.45
CA ASP A 92 -4.74 3.06 -8.58
C ASP A 92 -5.13 4.51 -8.23
N ASP A 93 -5.19 4.80 -6.93
CA ASP A 93 -5.37 6.14 -6.37
C ASP A 93 -4.07 6.98 -6.31
N GLY A 94 -2.95 6.44 -6.79
CA GLY A 94 -1.64 7.10 -6.80
C GLY A 94 -0.92 7.15 -5.45
N VAL A 95 -1.43 6.46 -4.44
CA VAL A 95 -0.84 6.37 -3.10
C VAL A 95 0.03 5.13 -2.97
N ARG A 96 1.15 5.23 -2.24
CA ARG A 96 1.96 4.08 -1.86
C ARG A 96 1.47 3.48 -0.56
N TYR A 97 1.29 2.16 -0.56
CA TYR A 97 0.99 1.32 0.59
C TYR A 97 2.16 0.38 0.86
N TYR A 98 2.70 0.43 2.07
CA TYR A 98 3.89 -0.33 2.45
C TYR A 98 3.58 -1.25 3.62
N GLY A 99 3.92 -2.54 3.45
CA GLY A 99 3.87 -3.53 4.54
C GLY A 99 5.23 -4.19 4.73
N SER A 100 5.73 -4.21 5.95
CA SER A 100 7.03 -4.80 6.29
C SER A 100 7.00 -5.73 7.50
N HIS A 101 8.15 -6.28 7.86
CA HIS A 101 8.34 -7.33 8.87
C HIS A 101 7.69 -8.66 8.51
N LEU A 102 7.48 -8.92 7.20
CA LEU A 102 6.86 -10.15 6.73
C LEU A 102 7.70 -11.40 7.10
N SER A 103 7.05 -12.53 7.27
CA SER A 103 7.71 -13.84 7.34
C SER A 103 7.91 -14.45 5.95
N LYS A 104 7.09 -14.04 4.99
CA LYS A 104 7.12 -14.54 3.61
C LYS A 104 6.55 -13.51 2.65
N VAL A 105 7.19 -13.36 1.50
CA VAL A 105 6.65 -12.74 0.28
C VAL A 105 6.32 -13.87 -0.68
N LEU A 106 5.09 -13.94 -1.21
CA LEU A 106 4.69 -15.04 -2.10
C LEU A 106 5.52 -15.02 -3.40
N PRO A 107 5.89 -16.19 -3.95
CA PRO A 107 6.81 -16.27 -5.09
C PRO A 107 6.37 -15.45 -6.31
N GLU A 108 5.07 -15.43 -6.59
CA GLU A 108 4.45 -14.72 -7.72
C GLU A 108 4.43 -13.19 -7.57
N ILE A 109 4.60 -12.66 -6.37
CA ILE A 109 4.55 -11.21 -6.11
C ILE A 109 5.88 -10.57 -6.51
N ILE A 110 5.96 -10.06 -7.71
CA ILE A 110 7.15 -9.42 -8.29
C ILE A 110 6.87 -7.96 -8.65
N THR A 111 7.91 -7.15 -8.71
CA THR A 111 7.82 -5.75 -9.17
C THR A 111 7.17 -5.67 -10.54
N GLY A 112 6.22 -4.75 -10.71
CA GLY A 112 5.44 -4.56 -11.93
C GLY A 112 4.18 -5.42 -12.02
N LEU A 113 3.98 -6.41 -11.13
CA LEU A 113 2.77 -7.23 -11.09
C LEU A 113 1.55 -6.37 -10.73
N ARG A 114 0.48 -6.48 -11.52
CA ARG A 114 -0.83 -5.95 -11.20
C ARG A 114 -1.49 -6.80 -10.12
N VAL A 115 -2.03 -6.17 -9.08
CA VAL A 115 -2.74 -6.82 -7.98
C VAL A 115 -4.11 -6.20 -7.77
N ILE A 116 -5.03 -6.97 -7.20
CA ILE A 116 -6.37 -6.50 -6.84
C ILE A 116 -6.51 -6.36 -5.33
N SER A 117 -7.45 -5.53 -4.89
CA SER A 117 -7.83 -5.38 -3.48
C SER A 117 -8.14 -6.74 -2.85
N GLY A 118 -7.60 -7.01 -1.66
CA GLY A 118 -7.76 -8.29 -0.96
C GLY A 118 -6.85 -9.43 -1.46
N GLN A 119 -6.09 -9.27 -2.54
CA GLN A 119 -5.16 -10.29 -3.01
C GLN A 119 -4.06 -10.56 -1.98
N LYS A 120 -3.83 -11.83 -1.62
CA LYS A 120 -2.74 -12.22 -0.72
C LYS A 120 -1.39 -11.95 -1.39
N LEU A 121 -0.51 -11.26 -0.66
CA LEU A 121 0.82 -10.85 -1.12
C LEU A 121 1.94 -11.55 -0.34
N GLY A 122 1.69 -11.80 0.94
CA GLY A 122 2.68 -12.33 1.86
C GLY A 122 2.06 -12.76 3.17
N GLU A 123 2.90 -12.92 4.18
CA GLU A 123 2.49 -13.37 5.51
C GLU A 123 3.12 -12.51 6.61
N VAL A 124 2.30 -12.20 7.63
CA VAL A 124 2.73 -11.49 8.85
C VAL A 124 3.92 -12.19 9.48
N GLY A 125 4.90 -11.45 9.95
CA GLY A 125 6.09 -11.97 10.57
C GLY A 125 6.72 -11.04 11.60
N ALA A 126 8.02 -11.15 11.75
CA ALA A 126 8.86 -10.34 12.62
C ALA A 126 10.29 -10.25 12.04
N SER A 127 10.42 -10.04 10.73
CA SER A 127 11.73 -9.88 10.08
C SER A 127 12.28 -8.46 10.27
N GLY A 128 13.52 -8.24 9.88
CA GLY A 128 14.18 -6.96 10.08
C GLY A 128 14.33 -6.59 11.55
N SER A 129 14.14 -5.33 11.89
CA SER A 129 14.27 -4.83 13.26
C SER A 129 13.16 -5.31 14.22
N ALA A 130 12.14 -6.00 13.71
CA ALA A 130 11.09 -6.63 14.52
C ALA A 130 11.50 -8.00 15.09
N LYS A 131 12.71 -8.50 14.80
CA LYS A 131 13.23 -9.75 15.41
C LYS A 131 13.18 -9.69 16.93
N GLY A 132 12.53 -10.70 17.53
CA GLY A 132 12.36 -10.78 18.99
C GLY A 132 11.15 -10.02 19.54
N THR A 133 10.36 -9.36 18.70
CA THR A 133 9.09 -8.72 19.09
C THR A 133 7.88 -9.58 18.73
N ALA A 134 6.68 -9.19 19.18
CA ALA A 134 5.43 -9.80 18.72
C ALA A 134 5.28 -9.63 17.20
N PRO A 135 4.81 -10.66 16.47
CA PRO A 135 4.60 -10.56 15.03
C PRO A 135 3.60 -9.46 14.67
N HIS A 136 3.93 -8.67 13.66
CA HIS A 136 3.10 -7.57 13.18
C HIS A 136 3.45 -7.19 11.73
N ILE A 137 2.59 -6.41 11.13
CA ILE A 137 2.90 -5.65 9.91
C ILE A 137 3.13 -4.21 10.34
N HIS A 138 4.32 -3.67 10.09
CA HIS A 138 4.48 -2.23 10.01
C HIS A 138 3.83 -1.75 8.72
N PHE A 139 2.74 -0.98 8.85
CA PHE A 139 1.96 -0.48 7.73
C PHE A 139 2.15 1.02 7.56
N GLY A 140 2.62 1.44 6.38
CA GLY A 140 2.87 2.83 6.02
C GLY A 140 2.04 3.28 4.82
N ILE A 141 1.58 4.54 4.86
CA ILE A 141 0.92 5.22 3.74
C ILE A 141 1.76 6.43 3.36
N SER A 142 2.10 6.56 2.05
CA SER A 142 2.93 7.66 1.55
C SER A 142 2.65 7.99 0.09
N TYR A 143 3.26 9.05 -0.43
CA TYR A 143 3.33 9.29 -1.88
C TYR A 143 4.48 8.48 -2.50
N PRO A 144 4.39 8.13 -3.80
CA PRO A 144 5.51 7.55 -4.54
C PRO A 144 6.70 8.51 -4.55
N SER A 145 7.88 8.00 -4.21
CA SER A 145 9.15 8.75 -4.17
C SER A 145 10.23 7.96 -4.92
N LYS A 146 11.40 8.56 -5.12
CA LYS A 146 12.52 7.87 -5.79
C LYS A 146 12.93 6.59 -5.05
N ALA A 147 13.48 5.65 -5.80
CA ALA A 147 14.06 4.43 -5.24
C ALA A 147 15.08 4.76 -4.13
N GLY A 148 15.05 4.00 -3.04
CA GLY A 148 15.93 4.21 -1.88
C GLY A 148 15.46 5.24 -0.87
N ASP A 149 14.39 6.00 -1.15
CA ASP A 149 13.81 6.94 -0.18
C ASP A 149 12.96 6.21 0.87
N TRP A 150 13.64 5.44 1.71
CA TRP A 150 13.01 4.61 2.73
C TRP A 150 12.30 5.44 3.82
N LYS A 151 12.71 6.70 4.06
CA LYS A 151 12.07 7.58 5.04
C LYS A 151 10.65 7.97 4.64
N ILE A 152 10.41 8.20 3.35
CA ILE A 152 9.06 8.44 2.83
C ILE A 152 8.29 7.11 2.75
N ARG A 153 8.92 6.03 2.23
CA ARG A 153 8.29 4.73 2.05
C ARG A 153 7.69 4.16 3.34
N ARG A 154 8.38 4.31 4.48
CA ARG A 154 7.93 3.77 5.77
C ARG A 154 6.64 4.40 6.31
N GLY A 155 6.20 5.56 5.77
CA GLY A 155 4.96 6.22 6.13
C GLY A 155 5.12 7.72 6.40
N ILE A 156 4.14 8.52 5.94
CA ILE A 156 4.05 9.97 6.13
C ILE A 156 2.65 10.45 6.54
N VAL A 157 1.68 9.53 6.54
CA VAL A 157 0.30 9.75 6.97
C VAL A 157 -0.08 8.63 7.93
N TYR A 158 -0.72 8.97 9.06
CA TYR A 158 -1.16 7.96 10.03
C TYR A 158 -2.23 7.04 9.46
N PRO A 159 -1.96 5.72 9.32
CA PRO A 159 -2.88 4.78 8.71
C PRO A 159 -4.13 4.48 9.55
N TRP A 160 -4.05 4.53 10.88
CA TRP A 160 -5.06 4.01 11.80
C TRP A 160 -6.50 4.44 11.48
N LYS A 161 -6.72 5.70 11.06
CA LYS A 161 -8.06 6.21 10.73
C LYS A 161 -8.64 5.65 9.43
N TYR A 162 -7.78 5.19 8.52
CA TYR A 162 -8.17 4.47 7.31
C TYR A 162 -8.40 3.01 7.65
N LEU A 163 -7.53 2.42 8.47
CA LEU A 163 -7.68 1.06 8.97
C LEU A 163 -8.98 0.87 9.76
N ASP A 164 -9.39 1.86 10.58
CA ASP A 164 -10.67 1.84 11.30
C ASP A 164 -11.85 1.73 10.32
N SER A 165 -11.85 2.53 9.22
CA SER A 165 -12.89 2.50 8.18
C SER A 165 -12.83 1.22 7.34
N TRP A 166 -11.65 0.83 6.85
CA TRP A 166 -11.52 -0.37 6.00
C TRP A 166 -11.88 -1.66 6.74
N LYS A 167 -11.68 -1.70 8.06
CA LYS A 167 -12.06 -2.86 8.89
C LYS A 167 -13.56 -3.11 8.94
N ILE A 168 -14.36 -2.09 8.73
CA ILE A 168 -15.83 -2.17 8.66
C ILE A 168 -16.36 -2.02 7.23
N SER A 169 -15.48 -2.21 6.23
CA SER A 169 -15.79 -2.12 4.80
C SER A 169 -16.28 -0.73 4.35
N GLU A 170 -15.85 0.33 5.05
CA GLU A 170 -16.12 1.71 4.67
C GLU A 170 -14.95 2.24 3.82
N ASP A 171 -15.24 2.73 2.61
CA ASP A 171 -14.24 3.32 1.72
C ASP A 171 -13.83 4.71 2.19
N LYS A 172 -12.61 4.80 2.73
CA LYS A 172 -11.99 6.06 3.13
C LYS A 172 -10.66 6.25 2.43
N SER A 173 -10.58 7.26 1.58
CA SER A 173 -9.39 7.53 0.78
C SER A 173 -8.33 8.33 1.54
N PRO A 174 -7.04 7.94 1.51
CA PRO A 174 -5.94 8.71 2.09
C PRO A 174 -5.38 9.79 1.15
N VAL A 175 -5.80 9.85 -0.11
CA VAL A 175 -5.24 10.69 -1.17
C VAL A 175 -5.08 12.15 -0.74
N SER A 176 -6.11 12.77 -0.18
CA SER A 176 -6.08 14.18 0.22
C SER A 176 -4.98 14.49 1.24
N GLU A 177 -4.78 13.60 2.24
CA GLU A 177 -3.74 13.79 3.25
C GLU A 177 -2.35 13.54 2.71
N VAL A 178 -2.20 12.52 1.85
CA VAL A 178 -0.93 12.20 1.18
C VAL A 178 -0.49 13.38 0.31
N LEU A 179 -1.39 13.99 -0.46
CA LEU A 179 -1.10 15.18 -1.26
C LEU A 179 -0.71 16.39 -0.40
N LYS A 180 -1.43 16.63 0.71
CA LYS A 180 -1.08 17.70 1.67
C LYS A 180 0.30 17.46 2.31
N ALA A 181 0.63 16.23 2.66
CA ALA A 181 1.94 15.89 3.21
C ALA A 181 3.06 16.09 2.18
N LYS A 182 2.83 15.66 0.92
CA LYS A 182 3.78 15.88 -0.19
C LYS A 182 4.06 17.36 -0.44
N ALA A 183 3.05 18.20 -0.39
CA ALA A 183 3.19 19.66 -0.62
C ALA A 183 4.06 20.36 0.45
N LYS A 184 4.20 19.78 1.65
CA LYS A 184 5.03 20.35 2.75
C LYS A 184 6.52 20.05 2.62
N VAL A 185 6.92 19.16 1.72
CA VAL A 185 8.32 18.69 1.52
C VAL A 185 9.02 19.50 0.41
N LYS A 186 8.53 20.67 0.10
CA LYS A 186 9.17 21.62 -0.86
C LYS A 186 10.32 22.36 -0.21
#